data_2f1b3210bb54e2dc6988d20b7a8fadca
#
_entry.id   2f1b3210bb54e2dc6988d20b7a8fadca
#
_cell.length_a   1.000
_cell.length_b   1.000
_cell.length_c   1.000
_cell.angle_alpha   90.00
_cell.angle_beta   90.00
_cell.angle_gamma   90.00
#
_symmetry.space_group_name_H-M   'P 1'
#
loop_
_entity.id
_entity.type
_entity.pdbx_description
1 polymer ?
#
loop_
_entity_poly.entity_id
_entity_poly.type
_entity_poly.pdbx_seq_one_letter_code
_entity_poly.pdbx_strand_id
1 'polypeptide(L)'
;KKSARLMLGMAACVFAPTALAVWYLTALLAKRQPPAALAYGALAAAAAGALCFRVLYTRSAVLKSGIDGERQAAAALRALPYAYHVLVNPVFRVRGKVMELDAVVVGKNGVFIVETKNHAGVITGKTDAEWWSQVKRRGAKTMKNPLLQAERQHKLMEQLLADAKQ
;
A
#
# COMPACT_ATOMS: atom_id res chain seq x y z
N LYS A 1 10.85 0.91 4.86
CA LYS A 1 10.61 0.68 6.32
C LYS A 1 9.27 -0.04 6.59
N LYS A 2 8.14 0.33 5.93
CA LYS A 2 6.83 -0.33 6.15
C LYS A 2 6.83 -1.80 5.71
N SER A 3 7.40 -2.13 4.55
CA SER A 3 7.47 -3.51 4.04
C SER A 3 8.32 -4.43 4.94
N ALA A 4 9.45 -3.95 5.45
CA ALA A 4 10.30 -4.72 6.36
C ALA A 4 9.58 -5.06 7.68
N ARG A 5 8.82 -4.11 8.25
CA ARG A 5 8.01 -4.36 9.45
C ARG A 5 6.91 -5.41 9.21
N LEU A 6 6.28 -5.37 8.02
CA LEU A 6 5.28 -6.38 7.64
C LEU A 6 5.91 -7.77 7.48
N MET A 7 7.07 -7.87 6.85
CA MET A 7 7.79 -9.14 6.71
C MET A 7 8.21 -9.72 8.07
N LEU A 8 8.73 -8.88 8.96
CA LEU A 8 9.10 -9.31 10.31
C LEU A 8 7.88 -9.79 11.10
N GLY A 9 6.75 -9.07 11.02
CA GLY A 9 5.49 -9.49 11.62
C GLY A 9 4.97 -10.83 11.07
N MET A 10 5.04 -11.04 9.75
CA MET A 10 4.65 -12.31 9.13
C MET A 10 5.56 -13.46 9.60
N ALA A 11 6.87 -13.24 9.69
CA ALA A 11 7.80 -14.23 10.22
C ALA A 11 7.44 -14.60 11.68
N ALA A 12 7.21 -13.62 12.54
CA ALA A 12 6.84 -13.86 13.93
C ALA A 12 5.54 -14.67 14.06
N CYS A 13 4.53 -14.40 13.21
CA CYS A 13 3.27 -15.15 13.20
C CYS A 13 3.43 -16.64 12.87
N VAL A 14 4.51 -17.01 12.18
CA VAL A 14 4.80 -18.42 11.83
C VAL A 14 5.76 -19.05 12.86
N PHE A 15 6.85 -18.36 13.19
CA PHE A 15 7.91 -18.94 14.03
C PHE A 15 7.48 -19.16 15.48
N ALA A 16 6.70 -18.25 16.09
CA ALA A 16 6.31 -18.39 17.48
C ALA A 16 5.38 -19.60 17.73
N PRO A 17 4.31 -19.83 16.96
CA PRO A 17 3.48 -21.03 17.11
C PRO A 17 4.22 -22.33 16.80
N THR A 18 5.09 -22.33 15.77
CA THR A 18 5.87 -23.52 15.41
C THR A 18 6.88 -23.91 16.49
N ALA A 19 7.57 -22.93 17.09
CA ALA A 19 8.48 -23.19 18.19
C ALA A 19 7.75 -23.82 19.40
N LEU A 20 6.56 -23.33 19.73
CA LEU A 20 5.75 -23.86 20.81
C LEU A 20 5.28 -25.30 20.50
N ALA A 21 4.86 -25.59 19.27
CA ALA A 21 4.47 -26.92 18.85
C ALA A 21 5.63 -27.91 18.87
N VAL A 22 6.81 -27.50 18.40
CA VAL A 22 8.03 -28.33 18.45
C VAL A 22 8.42 -28.65 19.88
N TRP A 23 8.40 -27.63 20.76
CA TRP A 23 8.69 -27.82 22.18
C TRP A 23 7.73 -28.82 22.83
N TYR A 24 6.42 -28.71 22.54
CA TYR A 24 5.40 -29.62 23.05
C TYR A 24 5.63 -31.07 22.58
N LEU A 25 5.92 -31.26 21.29
CA LEU A 25 6.24 -32.57 20.71
C LEU A 25 7.49 -33.19 21.31
N THR A 26 8.57 -32.39 21.49
CA THR A 26 9.82 -32.89 22.11
C THR A 26 9.59 -33.30 23.57
N ALA A 27 8.74 -32.57 24.29
CA ALA A 27 8.36 -32.94 25.67
C ALA A 27 7.61 -34.27 25.72
N LEU A 28 6.69 -34.54 24.78
CA LEU A 28 5.99 -35.82 24.65
C LEU A 28 6.97 -36.96 24.32
N LEU A 29 7.86 -36.76 23.37
CA LEU A 29 8.87 -37.77 22.99
C LEU A 29 9.84 -38.12 24.15
N ALA A 30 10.12 -37.14 25.00
CA ALA A 30 10.91 -37.32 26.21
C ALA A 30 10.13 -38.00 27.36
N LYS A 31 8.94 -38.55 27.07
CA LYS A 31 8.01 -39.17 28.04
C LYS A 31 7.62 -38.22 29.20
N ARG A 32 7.81 -36.93 29.04
CA ARG A 32 7.21 -35.93 29.92
C ARG A 32 5.75 -35.82 29.57
N GLN A 33 4.89 -35.70 30.55
CA GLN A 33 3.45 -35.48 30.33
C GLN A 33 3.15 -33.98 30.48
N PRO A 34 3.32 -33.17 29.42
CA PRO A 34 3.00 -31.76 29.52
C PRO A 34 1.48 -31.60 29.70
N PRO A 35 1.02 -30.60 30.49
CA PRO A 35 -0.39 -30.38 30.70
C PRO A 35 -1.15 -30.19 29.39
N ALA A 36 -2.32 -30.82 29.26
CA ALA A 36 -3.18 -30.69 28.07
C ALA A 36 -3.51 -29.22 27.72
N ALA A 37 -3.55 -28.35 28.73
CA ALA A 37 -3.74 -26.92 28.55
C ALA A 37 -2.68 -26.29 27.62
N LEU A 38 -1.45 -26.79 27.61
CA LEU A 38 -0.39 -26.31 26.71
C LEU A 38 -0.65 -26.69 25.25
N ALA A 39 -1.25 -27.88 24.99
CA ALA A 39 -1.66 -28.28 23.65
C ALA A 39 -2.76 -27.34 23.09
N TYR A 40 -3.76 -27.04 23.91
CA TYR A 40 -4.82 -26.10 23.53
C TYR A 40 -4.25 -24.69 23.33
N GLY A 41 -3.31 -24.25 24.18
CA GLY A 41 -2.62 -22.98 24.03
C GLY A 41 -1.82 -22.89 22.72
N ALA A 42 -1.11 -23.97 22.36
CA ALA A 42 -0.37 -24.04 21.09
C ALA A 42 -1.31 -23.99 19.88
N LEU A 43 -2.44 -24.67 19.92
CA LEU A 43 -3.44 -24.67 18.87
C LEU A 43 -4.07 -23.27 18.70
N ALA A 44 -4.44 -22.63 19.80
CA ALA A 44 -4.97 -21.27 19.80
C ALA A 44 -3.94 -20.25 19.26
N ALA A 45 -2.67 -20.38 19.65
CA ALA A 45 -1.59 -19.54 19.14
C ALA A 45 -1.37 -19.75 17.63
N ALA A 46 -1.46 -20.99 17.15
CA ALA A 46 -1.35 -21.28 15.72
C ALA A 46 -2.51 -20.67 14.90
N ALA A 47 -3.74 -20.78 15.42
CA ALA A 47 -4.92 -20.18 14.77
C ALA A 47 -4.82 -18.64 14.74
N ALA A 48 -4.43 -18.00 15.84
CA ALA A 48 -4.22 -16.57 15.92
C ALA A 48 -3.07 -16.12 15.00
N GLY A 49 -1.97 -16.88 14.93
CA GLY A 49 -0.84 -16.64 14.03
C GLY A 49 -1.26 -16.71 12.57
N ALA A 50 -2.04 -17.71 12.17
CA ALA A 50 -2.55 -17.85 10.81
C ALA A 50 -3.46 -16.67 10.41
N LEU A 51 -4.34 -16.23 11.31
CA LEU A 51 -5.21 -15.08 11.07
C LEU A 51 -4.39 -13.80 10.92
N CYS A 52 -3.45 -13.56 11.82
CA CYS A 52 -2.55 -12.41 11.78
C CYS A 52 -1.71 -12.42 10.49
N PHE A 53 -1.12 -13.56 10.13
CA PHE A 53 -0.38 -13.73 8.88
C PHE A 53 -1.24 -13.36 7.66
N ARG A 54 -2.48 -13.88 7.59
CA ARG A 54 -3.43 -13.55 6.50
C ARG A 54 -3.67 -12.05 6.38
N VAL A 55 -3.88 -11.35 7.51
CA VAL A 55 -4.09 -9.90 7.52
C VAL A 55 -2.83 -9.16 7.02
N LEU A 56 -1.66 -9.53 7.52
CA LEU A 56 -0.39 -8.91 7.12
C LEU A 56 -0.07 -9.19 5.65
N TYR A 57 -0.31 -10.41 5.18
CA TYR A 57 -0.11 -10.81 3.79
C TYR A 57 -1.00 -9.99 2.84
N THR A 58 -2.29 -9.85 3.16
CA THR A 58 -3.19 -9.04 2.33
C THR A 58 -2.78 -7.58 2.28
N ARG A 59 -2.32 -7.00 3.41
CA ARG A 59 -1.78 -5.64 3.46
C ARG A 59 -0.51 -5.49 2.61
N SER A 60 0.40 -6.47 2.68
CA SER A 60 1.62 -6.45 1.88
C SER A 60 1.34 -6.56 0.38
N ALA A 61 0.38 -7.39 -0.03
CA ALA A 61 -0.04 -7.52 -1.43
C ALA A 61 -0.62 -6.23 -1.99
N VAL A 62 -1.45 -5.52 -1.20
CA VAL A 62 -1.99 -4.20 -1.60
C VAL A 62 -0.88 -3.17 -1.76
N LEU A 63 0.06 -3.11 -0.80
CA LEU A 63 1.20 -2.19 -0.87
C LEU A 63 2.08 -2.48 -2.09
N LYS A 64 2.38 -3.76 -2.36
CA LYS A 64 3.15 -4.17 -3.53
C LYS A 64 2.45 -3.77 -4.83
N SER A 65 1.14 -4.02 -4.95
CA SER A 65 0.36 -3.63 -6.12
C SER A 65 0.43 -2.11 -6.38
N GLY A 66 0.37 -1.28 -5.33
CA GLY A 66 0.56 0.17 -5.46
C GLY A 66 1.92 0.52 -6.05
N ILE A 67 2.99 0.01 -5.44
CA ILE A 67 4.38 0.25 -5.90
C ILE A 67 4.60 -0.23 -7.34
N ASP A 68 4.06 -1.39 -7.71
CA ASP A 68 4.20 -1.93 -9.07
C ASP A 68 3.48 -1.04 -10.09
N GLY A 69 2.30 -0.49 -9.74
CA GLY A 69 1.58 0.48 -10.59
C GLY A 69 2.37 1.77 -10.80
N GLU A 70 2.90 2.35 -9.72
CA GLU A 70 3.75 3.56 -9.78
C GLU A 70 5.00 3.33 -10.65
N ARG A 71 5.65 2.16 -10.51
CA ARG A 71 6.83 1.79 -11.33
C ARG A 71 6.49 1.68 -12.81
N GLN A 72 5.36 1.04 -13.15
CA GLN A 72 4.90 0.92 -14.53
C GLN A 72 4.57 2.28 -15.13
N ALA A 73 3.86 3.14 -14.41
CA ALA A 73 3.58 4.50 -14.83
C ALA A 73 4.86 5.31 -15.03
N ALA A 74 5.79 5.25 -14.09
CA ALA A 74 7.08 5.94 -14.20
C ALA A 74 7.90 5.45 -15.40
N ALA A 75 7.89 4.16 -15.70
CA ALA A 75 8.57 3.60 -16.87
C ALA A 75 7.93 4.11 -18.18
N ALA A 76 6.60 4.15 -18.26
CA ALA A 76 5.89 4.69 -19.42
C ALA A 76 6.17 6.19 -19.61
N LEU A 77 6.18 6.98 -18.51
CA LEU A 77 6.47 8.41 -18.57
C LEU A 77 7.90 8.71 -19.00
N ARG A 78 8.88 7.89 -18.60
CA ARG A 78 10.28 8.04 -19.03
C ARG A 78 10.49 7.73 -20.52
N ALA A 79 9.56 7.08 -21.19
CA ALA A 79 9.57 6.85 -22.63
C ALA A 79 9.04 8.05 -23.43
N LEU A 80 8.59 9.13 -22.78
CA LEU A 80 8.18 10.36 -23.46
C LEU A 80 9.36 11.00 -24.21
N PRO A 81 9.09 11.73 -25.32
CA PRO A 81 10.11 12.46 -26.06
C PRO A 81 10.94 13.41 -25.17
N TYR A 82 12.19 13.68 -25.57
CA TYR A 82 13.14 14.51 -24.84
C TYR A 82 12.61 15.91 -24.47
N ALA A 83 11.61 16.41 -25.20
CA ALA A 83 10.97 17.70 -24.89
C ALA A 83 10.16 17.70 -23.57
N TYR A 84 10.02 16.55 -22.91
CA TYR A 84 9.31 16.40 -21.63
C TYR A 84 10.27 16.04 -20.52
N HIS A 85 10.20 16.77 -19.42
CA HIS A 85 10.95 16.47 -18.19
C HIS A 85 10.05 15.76 -17.21
N VAL A 86 10.45 14.57 -16.76
CA VAL A 86 9.66 13.73 -15.85
C VAL A 86 10.30 13.70 -14.47
N LEU A 87 9.58 14.19 -13.47
CA LEU A 87 9.92 14.08 -12.06
C LEU A 87 9.11 12.94 -11.45
N VAL A 88 9.79 11.94 -10.89
CA VAL A 88 9.13 10.78 -10.25
C VAL A 88 9.25 10.92 -8.74
N ASN A 89 8.12 10.72 -8.05
CA ASN A 89 7.97 10.86 -6.60
C ASN A 89 8.48 12.22 -6.05
N PRO A 90 8.16 13.35 -6.73
CA PRO A 90 8.58 14.64 -6.20
C PRO A 90 7.81 14.99 -4.93
N VAL A 91 8.50 15.67 -4.03
CA VAL A 91 7.93 16.21 -2.79
C VAL A 91 8.10 17.71 -2.79
N PHE A 92 7.00 18.43 -2.73
CA PHE A 92 6.98 19.89 -2.68
C PHE A 92 6.50 20.38 -1.31
N ARG A 93 6.99 21.54 -0.90
CA ARG A 93 6.48 22.29 0.25
C ARG A 93 5.84 23.56 -0.23
N VAL A 94 4.54 23.69 0.00
CA VAL A 94 3.74 24.85 -0.43
C VAL A 94 3.05 25.43 0.80
N ARG A 95 3.47 26.64 1.21
CA ARG A 95 2.89 27.35 2.36
C ARG A 95 2.74 26.48 3.61
N GLY A 96 3.79 25.74 3.96
CA GLY A 96 3.83 24.84 5.12
C GLY A 96 3.15 23.48 4.93
N LYS A 97 2.47 23.24 3.79
CA LYS A 97 1.89 21.93 3.43
C LYS A 97 2.88 21.11 2.62
N VAL A 98 2.93 19.80 2.88
CA VAL A 98 3.70 18.85 2.09
C VAL A 98 2.79 18.23 1.04
N MET A 99 3.23 18.27 -0.22
CA MET A 99 2.56 17.65 -1.37
C MET A 99 3.49 16.59 -1.96
N GLU A 100 3.10 15.33 -1.84
CA GLU A 100 3.77 14.19 -2.47
C GLU A 100 2.96 13.82 -3.72
N LEU A 101 3.63 13.67 -4.87
CA LEU A 101 3.03 13.31 -6.14
C LEU A 101 3.72 12.07 -6.70
N ASP A 102 2.97 11.21 -7.42
CA ASP A 102 3.55 10.02 -8.05
C ASP A 102 4.47 10.43 -9.21
N ALA A 103 4.03 11.37 -10.05
CA ALA A 103 4.89 11.98 -11.03
C ALA A 103 4.40 13.38 -11.45
N VAL A 104 5.33 14.17 -11.95
CA VAL A 104 5.07 15.46 -12.63
C VAL A 104 5.79 15.44 -13.97
N VAL A 105 5.06 15.80 -15.02
CA VAL A 105 5.62 15.95 -16.36
C VAL A 105 5.59 17.42 -16.75
N VAL A 106 6.74 17.96 -17.11
CA VAL A 106 6.88 19.34 -17.56
C VAL A 106 7.24 19.33 -19.05
N GLY A 107 6.49 20.04 -19.84
CA GLY A 107 6.72 20.18 -21.28
C GLY A 107 6.31 21.55 -21.78
N LYS A 108 6.51 21.82 -23.08
CA LYS A 108 6.14 23.09 -23.70
C LYS A 108 4.64 23.44 -23.57
N ASN A 109 3.80 22.46 -23.35
CA ASN A 109 2.34 22.63 -23.27
C ASN A 109 1.85 22.79 -21.81
N GLY A 110 2.77 22.76 -20.82
CA GLY A 110 2.43 22.97 -19.41
C GLY A 110 3.02 21.95 -18.45
N VAL A 111 2.48 21.95 -17.23
CA VAL A 111 2.84 21.06 -16.13
C VAL A 111 1.68 20.09 -15.91
N PHE A 112 1.95 18.81 -15.97
CA PHE A 112 0.96 17.74 -15.80
C PHE A 112 1.27 16.98 -14.52
N ILE A 113 0.27 16.87 -13.63
CA ILE A 113 0.32 16.03 -12.45
C ILE A 113 -0.21 14.66 -12.83
N VAL A 114 0.54 13.62 -12.53
CA VAL A 114 0.15 12.24 -12.76
C VAL A 114 -0.04 11.54 -11.44
N GLU A 115 -1.23 11.05 -11.19
CA GLU A 115 -1.60 10.24 -10.02
C GLU A 115 -1.95 8.83 -10.48
N THR A 116 -1.25 7.84 -9.97
CA THR A 116 -1.38 6.44 -10.38
C THR A 116 -2.30 5.67 -9.44
N LYS A 117 -3.29 5.00 -10.00
CA LYS A 117 -4.20 4.11 -9.26
C LYS A 117 -4.19 2.71 -9.89
N ASN A 118 -3.46 1.77 -9.26
CA ASN A 118 -3.42 0.38 -9.71
C ASN A 118 -4.55 -0.43 -9.05
N HIS A 119 -5.76 -0.19 -9.50
CA HIS A 119 -6.97 -0.88 -9.03
C HIS A 119 -7.47 -1.88 -10.07
N ALA A 120 -7.74 -3.12 -9.64
CA ALA A 120 -8.40 -4.13 -10.46
C ALA A 120 -9.93 -4.06 -10.34
N GLY A 121 -10.65 -4.46 -11.39
CA GLY A 121 -12.12 -4.50 -11.41
C GLY A 121 -12.74 -3.25 -12.01
N VAL A 122 -14.03 -3.05 -11.75
CA VAL A 122 -14.81 -1.92 -12.27
C VAL A 122 -14.90 -0.85 -11.18
N ILE A 123 -14.57 0.38 -11.55
CA ILE A 123 -14.65 1.53 -10.66
C ILE A 123 -15.78 2.43 -11.15
N THR A 124 -16.69 2.77 -10.26
CA THR A 124 -17.84 3.65 -10.54
C THR A 124 -18.00 4.67 -9.43
N GLY A 125 -18.40 5.88 -9.80
CA GLY A 125 -18.68 6.97 -8.86
C GLY A 125 -19.08 8.23 -9.59
N LYS A 126 -19.71 9.16 -8.86
CA LYS A 126 -20.00 10.51 -9.36
C LYS A 126 -18.78 11.40 -9.13
N THR A 127 -18.59 12.40 -9.97
CA THR A 127 -17.45 13.33 -9.93
C THR A 127 -17.37 14.10 -8.61
N ASP A 128 -18.50 14.44 -8.03
CA ASP A 128 -18.66 15.22 -6.80
C ASP A 128 -18.75 14.34 -5.53
N ALA A 129 -18.92 13.01 -5.68
CA ALA A 129 -19.00 12.11 -4.53
C ALA A 129 -17.64 11.93 -3.85
N GLU A 130 -17.61 11.94 -2.52
CA GLU A 130 -16.39 11.69 -1.74
C GLU A 130 -15.87 10.26 -1.93
N TRP A 131 -16.76 9.29 -2.10
CA TRP A 131 -16.45 7.87 -2.18
C TRP A 131 -16.96 7.28 -3.48
N TRP A 132 -16.09 6.46 -4.09
CA TRP A 132 -16.39 5.67 -5.27
C TRP A 132 -16.46 4.19 -4.91
N SER A 133 -17.15 3.40 -5.73
CA SER A 133 -17.25 1.95 -5.60
C SER A 133 -16.23 1.26 -6.51
N GLN A 134 -15.52 0.30 -5.95
CA GLN A 134 -14.68 -0.63 -6.69
C GLN A 134 -15.28 -2.02 -6.59
N VAL A 135 -15.78 -2.56 -7.70
CA VAL A 135 -16.35 -3.90 -7.78
C VAL A 135 -15.32 -4.87 -8.33
N LYS A 136 -15.06 -5.93 -7.58
CA LYS A 136 -14.18 -7.04 -7.96
C LYS A 136 -14.98 -8.33 -8.00
N ARG A 137 -14.41 -9.38 -8.61
CA ARG A 137 -15.03 -10.70 -8.69
C ARG A 137 -15.48 -11.29 -7.34
N ARG A 138 -14.87 -10.88 -6.21
CA ARG A 138 -15.16 -11.38 -4.86
C ARG A 138 -15.81 -10.34 -3.94
N GLY A 139 -16.42 -9.30 -4.48
CA GLY A 139 -17.12 -8.26 -3.70
C GLY A 139 -16.78 -6.84 -4.10
N ALA A 140 -17.48 -5.90 -3.47
CA ALA A 140 -17.29 -4.47 -3.66
C ALA A 140 -16.55 -3.84 -2.47
N LYS A 141 -15.80 -2.78 -2.74
CA LYS A 141 -15.15 -1.94 -1.74
C LYS A 141 -15.36 -0.48 -2.09
N THR A 142 -15.36 0.37 -1.08
CA THR A 142 -15.31 1.82 -1.29
C THR A 142 -13.86 2.30 -1.40
N MET A 143 -13.64 3.33 -2.19
CA MET A 143 -12.38 4.04 -2.31
C MET A 143 -12.62 5.55 -2.34
N LYS A 144 -11.65 6.33 -1.91
CA LYS A 144 -11.75 7.79 -2.03
C LYS A 144 -11.75 8.20 -3.49
N ASN A 145 -12.54 9.22 -3.81
CA ASN A 145 -12.61 9.76 -5.16
C ASN A 145 -11.23 10.33 -5.58
N PRO A 146 -10.60 9.78 -6.63
CA PRO A 146 -9.29 10.26 -7.09
C PRO A 146 -9.34 11.63 -7.74
N LEU A 147 -10.50 12.06 -8.25
CA LEU A 147 -10.64 13.39 -8.84
C LEU A 147 -10.53 14.49 -7.78
N LEU A 148 -11.11 14.28 -6.59
CA LEU A 148 -10.96 15.21 -5.48
C LEU A 148 -9.53 15.29 -4.95
N GLN A 149 -8.76 14.20 -5.07
CA GLN A 149 -7.33 14.19 -4.78
C GLN A 149 -6.56 15.02 -5.82
N ALA A 150 -6.81 14.76 -7.10
CA ALA A 150 -6.18 15.48 -8.21
C ALA A 150 -6.49 16.98 -8.16
N GLU A 151 -7.73 17.37 -7.86
CA GLU A 151 -8.12 18.78 -7.70
C GLU A 151 -7.33 19.48 -6.59
N ARG A 152 -7.14 18.84 -5.44
CA ARG A 152 -6.33 19.39 -4.34
C ARG A 152 -4.86 19.55 -4.73
N GLN A 153 -4.30 18.55 -5.42
CA GLN A 153 -2.93 18.59 -5.92
C GLN A 153 -2.76 19.71 -6.95
N HIS A 154 -3.73 19.88 -7.85
CA HIS A 154 -3.75 20.94 -8.84
C HIS A 154 -3.72 22.33 -8.17
N LYS A 155 -4.62 22.59 -7.21
CA LYS A 155 -4.65 23.86 -6.47
C LYS A 155 -3.33 24.17 -5.74
N LEU A 156 -2.69 23.15 -5.16
CA LEU A 156 -1.39 23.34 -4.51
C LEU A 156 -0.27 23.60 -5.53
N MET A 157 -0.31 22.95 -6.69
CA MET A 157 0.65 23.19 -7.77
C MET A 157 0.51 24.60 -8.35
N GLU A 158 -0.71 25.09 -8.54
CA GLU A 158 -0.96 26.48 -8.98
C GLU A 158 -0.35 27.47 -7.99
N GLN A 159 -0.54 27.25 -6.68
CA GLN A 159 0.05 28.09 -5.64
C GLN A 159 1.60 28.05 -5.69
N LEU A 160 2.18 26.85 -5.84
CA LEU A 160 3.63 26.70 -5.97
C LEU A 160 4.19 27.49 -7.15
N LEU A 161 3.54 27.37 -8.32
CA LEU A 161 3.96 28.05 -9.55
C LEU A 161 3.76 29.56 -9.46
N ALA A 162 2.71 30.03 -8.77
CA ALA A 162 2.50 31.45 -8.53
C ALA A 162 3.57 32.03 -7.58
N ASP A 163 3.89 31.33 -6.49
CA ASP A 163 4.92 31.74 -5.52
C ASP A 163 6.33 31.76 -6.15
N ALA A 164 6.59 30.87 -7.13
CA ALA A 164 7.88 30.81 -7.84
C ALA A 164 8.08 31.91 -8.90
N LYS A 165 7.04 32.67 -9.27
CA LYS A 165 7.10 33.78 -10.23
C LYS A 165 7.40 35.14 -9.57
N GLN A 166 7.37 35.18 -8.25
CA GLN A 166 7.67 36.37 -7.44
C GLN A 166 9.14 36.40 -7.06
#